data_64f8a364d7c3ffeb37ee1fdcbeff4bbc
#
_entry.id   64f8a364d7c3ffeb37ee1fdcbeff4bbc
#
_cell.length_a   1.000
_cell.length_b   1.000
_cell.length_c   1.000
_cell.angle_alpha   90.00
_cell.angle_beta   90.00
_cell.angle_gamma   90.00
#
_symmetry.space_group_name_H-M   'P 1'
#
loop_
_entity.id
_entity.type
_entity.pdbx_description
1 polymer ?
#
loop_
_entity_poly.entity_id
_entity_poly.type
_entity_poly.pdbx_seq_one_letter_code
_entity_poly.pdbx_strand_id
1 'polypeptide(L)'
;MLLKRAVEGDYEEIVDLINLAFRGTGDEASWNSEADFIEGQRLNESLLREDLAKKSDAQLLTYREEADGVLLGTVWLEPKENGVWYLGLLTVRPDLQKRQTGRALLAAAEAFAKDRGAHRIRMLVVNVRETLIAWYERRGYVLTGETQPFPYGDERFGRPLRDDLHFVLLEKNI
;
A
#
# COMPACT_ATOMS: atom_id res chain seq x y z
N MET A 1 -3.12 17.39 8.78
CA MET A 1 -3.34 16.23 7.89
C MET A 1 -4.26 15.22 8.55
N LEU A 2 -5.25 14.76 7.83
CA LEU A 2 -6.32 13.91 8.34
C LEU A 2 -6.29 12.53 7.69
N LEU A 3 -6.24 11.49 8.52
CA LEU A 3 -6.45 10.10 8.11
C LEU A 3 -7.91 9.75 8.37
N LYS A 4 -8.66 9.42 7.31
CA LYS A 4 -10.09 9.10 7.40
C LYS A 4 -10.43 7.84 6.61
N ARG A 5 -11.50 7.16 7.03
CA ARG A 5 -12.05 6.06 6.24
C ARG A 5 -12.58 6.58 4.90
N ALA A 6 -12.20 5.91 3.81
CA ALA A 6 -12.69 6.22 2.48
C ALA A 6 -14.20 5.96 2.38
N VAL A 7 -14.86 6.79 1.59
CA VAL A 7 -16.26 6.60 1.17
C VAL A 7 -16.30 6.32 -0.32
N GLU A 8 -17.44 5.87 -0.85
CA GLU A 8 -17.56 5.51 -2.26
C GLU A 8 -17.12 6.62 -3.22
N GLY A 9 -17.38 7.89 -2.87
CA GLY A 9 -16.95 9.04 -3.66
C GLY A 9 -15.44 9.24 -3.77
N ASP A 10 -14.66 8.58 -2.92
CA ASP A 10 -13.19 8.63 -2.95
C ASP A 10 -12.56 7.58 -3.87
N TYR A 11 -13.31 6.54 -4.26
CA TYR A 11 -12.74 5.34 -4.88
C TYR A 11 -12.07 5.61 -6.22
N GLU A 12 -12.66 6.44 -7.07
CA GLU A 12 -12.06 6.81 -8.36
C GLU A 12 -10.70 7.50 -8.16
N GLU A 13 -10.65 8.51 -7.30
CA GLU A 13 -9.41 9.25 -6.98
C GLU A 13 -8.34 8.35 -6.36
N ILE A 14 -8.74 7.42 -5.48
CA ILE A 14 -7.85 6.43 -4.86
C ILE A 14 -7.25 5.50 -5.92
N VAL A 15 -8.08 4.96 -6.81
CA VAL A 15 -7.64 4.04 -7.86
C VAL A 15 -6.67 4.74 -8.82
N ASP A 16 -6.98 5.97 -9.23
CA ASP A 16 -6.11 6.78 -10.08
C ASP A 16 -4.75 7.03 -9.42
N LEU A 17 -4.75 7.38 -8.14
CA LEU A 17 -3.54 7.60 -7.37
C LEU A 17 -2.69 6.32 -7.25
N ILE A 18 -3.32 5.19 -6.95
CA ILE A 18 -2.63 3.90 -6.84
C ILE A 18 -1.98 3.52 -8.17
N ASN A 19 -2.72 3.61 -9.28
CA ASN A 19 -2.19 3.29 -10.59
C ASN A 19 -1.05 4.22 -11.01
N LEU A 20 -1.17 5.50 -10.74
CA LEU A 20 -0.11 6.48 -11.00
C LEU A 20 1.16 6.14 -10.21
N ALA A 21 1.04 5.86 -8.92
CA ALA A 21 2.19 5.59 -8.07
C ALA A 21 2.86 4.23 -8.36
N PHE A 22 2.07 3.18 -8.61
CA PHE A 22 2.58 1.83 -8.81
C PHE A 22 2.97 1.53 -10.26
N ARG A 23 2.32 2.15 -11.24
CA ARG A 23 2.46 1.85 -12.68
C ARG A 23 2.83 3.04 -13.54
N GLY A 24 2.91 4.24 -12.98
CA GLY A 24 3.37 5.42 -13.70
C GLY A 24 4.79 5.26 -14.23
N THR A 25 5.07 5.84 -15.40
CA THR A 25 6.36 5.81 -16.08
C THR A 25 6.81 7.21 -16.49
N GLY A 26 8.10 7.38 -16.82
CA GLY A 26 8.63 8.67 -17.23
C GLY A 26 8.52 9.73 -16.13
N ASP A 27 8.04 10.91 -16.47
CA ASP A 27 7.89 12.02 -15.52
C ASP A 27 6.82 11.77 -14.45
N GLU A 28 5.90 10.84 -14.71
CA GLU A 28 4.88 10.41 -13.76
C GLU A 28 5.36 9.31 -12.82
N ALA A 29 6.58 8.79 -13.04
CA ALA A 29 7.11 7.68 -12.25
C ALA A 29 7.35 8.09 -10.81
N SER A 30 6.81 7.30 -9.90
CA SER A 30 7.18 7.28 -8.50
C SER A 30 8.55 6.61 -8.34
N TRP A 31 9.34 7.02 -7.33
CA TRP A 31 10.62 6.36 -7.02
C TRP A 31 10.45 4.88 -6.68
N ASN A 32 9.27 4.48 -6.24
CA ASN A 32 8.91 3.11 -5.89
C ASN A 32 7.95 2.45 -6.90
N SER A 33 7.88 2.95 -8.14
CA SER A 33 7.05 2.35 -9.19
C SER A 33 7.46 0.91 -9.48
N GLU A 34 6.48 0.07 -9.81
CA GLU A 34 6.66 -1.32 -10.22
C GLU A 34 6.67 -1.50 -11.75
N ALA A 35 6.63 -0.40 -12.51
CA ALA A 35 6.48 -0.45 -13.97
C ALA A 35 7.60 -1.20 -14.71
N ASP A 36 8.78 -1.33 -14.11
CA ASP A 36 9.93 -2.04 -14.72
C ASP A 36 9.75 -3.58 -14.73
N PHE A 37 8.88 -4.11 -13.88
CA PHE A 37 8.71 -5.56 -13.75
C PHE A 37 7.25 -6.04 -13.73
N ILE A 38 6.30 -5.12 -13.68
CA ILE A 38 4.86 -5.42 -13.83
C ILE A 38 4.24 -4.34 -14.71
N GLU A 39 3.51 -4.74 -15.75
CA GLU A 39 2.77 -3.81 -16.61
C GLU A 39 1.25 -3.94 -16.41
N GLY A 40 0.51 -2.92 -16.85
CA GLY A 40 -0.93 -2.83 -16.71
C GLY A 40 -1.35 -2.17 -15.40
N GLN A 41 -2.64 -2.09 -15.17
CA GLN A 41 -3.20 -1.47 -13.98
C GLN A 41 -2.90 -2.29 -12.72
N ARG A 42 -2.57 -1.61 -11.61
CA ARG A 42 -2.47 -2.24 -10.30
C ARG A 42 -3.85 -2.58 -9.73
N LEU A 43 -4.83 -1.72 -9.98
CA LEU A 43 -6.17 -1.81 -9.42
C LEU A 43 -7.18 -1.12 -10.36
N ASN A 44 -8.44 -1.53 -10.30
CA ASN A 44 -9.57 -0.78 -10.83
C ASN A 44 -10.67 -0.68 -9.77
N GLU A 45 -11.65 0.18 -10.01
CA GLU A 45 -12.70 0.44 -9.02
C GLU A 45 -13.56 -0.80 -8.74
N SER A 46 -13.84 -1.62 -9.77
CA SER A 46 -14.59 -2.87 -9.59
C SER A 46 -13.88 -3.85 -8.66
N LEU A 47 -12.58 -4.04 -8.83
CA LEU A 47 -11.76 -4.89 -7.96
C LEU A 47 -11.66 -4.32 -6.55
N LEU A 48 -11.54 -3.00 -6.40
CA LEU A 48 -11.52 -2.35 -5.09
C LEU A 48 -12.83 -2.60 -4.33
N ARG A 49 -13.97 -2.44 -4.99
CA ARG A 49 -15.29 -2.71 -4.40
C ARG A 49 -15.44 -4.17 -4.00
N GLU A 50 -14.98 -5.07 -4.86
CA GLU A 50 -14.98 -6.51 -4.60
C GLU A 50 -14.13 -6.86 -3.37
N ASP A 51 -12.93 -6.31 -3.25
CA ASP A 51 -12.05 -6.53 -2.10
C ASP A 51 -12.67 -6.01 -0.79
N LEU A 52 -13.26 -4.82 -0.82
CA LEU A 52 -13.93 -4.24 0.34
C LEU A 52 -15.17 -5.05 0.74
N ALA A 53 -15.89 -5.62 -0.21
CA ALA A 53 -17.05 -6.48 0.06
C ALA A 53 -16.63 -7.83 0.69
N LYS A 54 -15.52 -8.41 0.25
CA LYS A 54 -14.99 -9.68 0.77
C LYS A 54 -14.34 -9.55 2.15
N LYS A 55 -13.81 -8.38 2.48
CA LYS A 55 -13.03 -8.12 3.68
C LYS A 55 -13.68 -7.00 4.50
N SER A 56 -14.78 -7.33 5.15
CA SER A 56 -15.63 -6.37 5.89
C SER A 56 -14.91 -5.63 7.02
N ASP A 57 -13.86 -6.20 7.58
CA ASP A 57 -13.08 -5.60 8.67
C ASP A 57 -11.94 -4.70 8.15
N ALA A 58 -11.67 -4.72 6.85
CA ALA A 58 -10.63 -3.89 6.25
C ALA A 58 -10.99 -2.41 6.31
N GLN A 59 -9.96 -1.59 6.48
CA GLN A 59 -10.05 -0.15 6.51
C GLN A 59 -9.24 0.42 5.33
N LEU A 60 -9.93 0.92 4.32
CA LEU A 60 -9.31 1.75 3.30
C LEU A 60 -9.35 3.20 3.80
N LEU A 61 -8.18 3.83 3.92
CA LEU A 61 -8.05 5.15 4.50
C LEU A 61 -7.51 6.15 3.47
N THR A 62 -8.06 7.36 3.51
CA THR A 62 -7.56 8.53 2.78
C THR A 62 -6.73 9.40 3.68
N TYR A 63 -5.68 10.00 3.13
CA TYR A 63 -4.81 10.96 3.81
C TYR A 63 -4.84 12.28 3.06
N ARG A 64 -5.38 13.32 3.72
CA ARG A 64 -5.61 14.66 3.14
C ARG A 64 -5.11 15.74 4.09
N GLU A 65 -4.81 16.93 3.58
CA GLU A 65 -4.49 18.08 4.44
C GLU A 65 -5.72 18.53 5.22
N GLU A 66 -6.84 18.63 4.51
CA GLU A 66 -8.14 19.03 5.05
C GLU A 66 -9.21 18.04 4.61
N ALA A 67 -10.38 18.09 5.22
CA ALA A 67 -11.46 17.13 5.00
C ALA A 67 -11.84 16.96 3.51
N ASP A 68 -11.92 18.07 2.78
CA ASP A 68 -12.28 18.11 1.36
C ASP A 68 -11.08 18.50 0.47
N GLY A 69 -9.87 18.40 1.03
CA GLY A 69 -8.63 18.73 0.34
C GLY A 69 -8.16 17.65 -0.61
N VAL A 70 -7.08 17.94 -1.33
CA VAL A 70 -6.44 17.02 -2.25
C VAL A 70 -6.02 15.73 -1.54
N LEU A 71 -6.24 14.59 -2.18
CA LEU A 71 -5.76 13.30 -1.70
C LEU A 71 -4.22 13.25 -1.79
N LEU A 72 -3.58 13.17 -0.63
CA LEU A 72 -2.12 13.10 -0.52
C LEU A 72 -1.61 11.67 -0.54
N GLY A 73 -2.42 10.75 -0.05
CA GLY A 73 -2.08 9.33 0.02
C GLY A 73 -3.25 8.47 0.45
N THR A 74 -3.03 7.18 0.40
CA THR A 74 -4.01 6.17 0.82
C THR A 74 -3.29 4.95 1.40
N VAL A 75 -3.99 4.18 2.22
CA VAL A 75 -3.48 2.95 2.81
C VAL A 75 -4.63 1.99 3.11
N TRP A 76 -4.36 0.71 2.94
CA TRP A 76 -5.22 -0.39 3.34
C TRP A 76 -4.72 -0.97 4.65
N LEU A 77 -5.60 -1.10 5.64
CA LEU A 77 -5.33 -1.77 6.90
C LEU A 77 -6.39 -2.85 7.14
N GLU A 78 -5.93 -4.02 7.56
CA GLU A 78 -6.82 -5.17 7.75
C GLU A 78 -6.43 -5.92 9.03
N PRO A 79 -7.33 -6.02 10.03
CA PRO A 79 -7.05 -6.80 11.22
C PRO A 79 -6.96 -8.29 10.88
N LYS A 80 -5.94 -8.93 11.42
CA LYS A 80 -5.72 -10.38 11.38
C LYS A 80 -5.84 -10.95 12.79
N GLU A 81 -5.47 -12.21 12.97
CA GLU A 81 -5.51 -12.87 14.26
C GLU A 81 -4.45 -12.32 15.23
N ASN A 82 -4.73 -12.43 16.53
CA ASN A 82 -3.77 -12.14 17.60
C ASN A 82 -3.16 -10.72 17.59
N GLY A 83 -3.96 -9.70 17.25
CA GLY A 83 -3.52 -8.31 17.26
C GLY A 83 -2.50 -7.95 16.16
N VAL A 84 -2.36 -8.79 15.16
CA VAL A 84 -1.60 -8.51 13.95
C VAL A 84 -2.51 -7.81 12.95
N TRP A 85 -2.03 -6.72 12.35
CA TRP A 85 -2.73 -6.03 11.28
C TRP A 85 -1.90 -6.05 10.00
N TYR A 86 -2.54 -6.36 8.89
CA TYR A 86 -1.94 -6.27 7.56
C TYR A 86 -2.06 -4.84 7.03
N LEU A 87 -0.94 -4.31 6.51
CA LEU A 87 -0.88 -3.03 5.84
C LEU A 87 -0.56 -3.25 4.36
N GLY A 88 -1.37 -2.70 3.50
CA GLY A 88 -1.18 -2.78 2.05
C GLY A 88 -1.52 -1.46 1.36
N LEU A 89 -1.21 -1.38 0.06
CA LEU A 89 -1.54 -0.24 -0.78
C LEU A 89 -1.08 1.11 -0.20
N LEU A 90 0.02 1.14 0.55
CA LEU A 90 0.59 2.39 1.04
C LEU A 90 1.05 3.23 -0.16
N THR A 91 0.36 4.32 -0.39
CA THR A 91 0.52 5.12 -1.59
C THR A 91 0.58 6.59 -1.23
N VAL A 92 1.53 7.31 -1.81
CA VAL A 92 1.68 8.77 -1.70
C VAL A 92 1.78 9.35 -3.09
N ARG A 93 1.18 10.50 -3.29
CA ARG A 93 1.30 11.24 -4.55
C ARG A 93 2.79 11.37 -4.95
N PRO A 94 3.16 11.04 -6.19
CA PRO A 94 4.56 11.06 -6.63
C PRO A 94 5.25 12.40 -6.45
N ASP A 95 4.55 13.50 -6.66
CA ASP A 95 5.04 14.87 -6.48
C ASP A 95 5.31 15.26 -5.02
N LEU A 96 4.78 14.51 -4.06
CA LEU A 96 4.91 14.75 -2.62
C LEU A 96 5.86 13.78 -1.91
N GLN A 97 6.42 12.80 -2.59
CA GLN A 97 7.25 11.77 -1.98
C GLN A 97 8.51 12.31 -1.30
N LYS A 98 9.05 13.42 -1.79
CA LYS A 98 10.22 14.08 -1.20
C LYS A 98 9.92 14.90 0.08
N ARG A 99 8.65 15.05 0.45
CA ARG A 99 8.21 15.86 1.59
C ARG A 99 7.98 15.06 2.87
N GLN A 100 8.51 13.85 2.97
CA GLN A 100 8.30 12.93 4.08
C GLN A 100 6.83 12.53 4.31
N THR A 101 5.96 12.77 3.33
CA THR A 101 4.53 12.43 3.40
C THR A 101 4.33 10.93 3.60
N GLY A 102 5.13 10.10 2.95
CA GLY A 102 5.08 8.64 3.13
C GLY A 102 5.40 8.21 4.56
N ARG A 103 6.39 8.84 5.18
CA ARG A 103 6.74 8.58 6.59
C ARG A 103 5.61 8.99 7.53
N ALA A 104 5.00 10.14 7.28
CA ALA A 104 3.88 10.63 8.08
C ALA A 104 2.64 9.75 7.92
N LEU A 105 2.32 9.32 6.69
CA LEU A 105 1.21 8.41 6.42
C LEU A 105 1.43 7.05 7.10
N LEU A 106 2.62 6.49 7.01
CA LEU A 106 2.94 5.22 7.67
C LEU A 106 2.77 5.32 9.19
N ALA A 107 3.30 6.37 9.79
CA ALA A 107 3.16 6.62 11.23
C ALA A 107 1.69 6.79 11.64
N ALA A 108 0.89 7.51 10.85
CA ALA A 108 -0.54 7.69 11.10
C ALA A 108 -1.30 6.36 10.98
N ALA A 109 -0.95 5.52 10.00
CA ALA A 109 -1.54 4.19 9.83
C ALA A 109 -1.20 3.26 11.00
N GLU A 110 0.04 3.26 11.48
CA GLU A 110 0.47 2.50 12.66
C GLU A 110 -0.31 2.94 13.91
N ALA A 111 -0.44 4.26 14.13
CA ALA A 111 -1.21 4.80 15.24
C ALA A 111 -2.68 4.42 15.15
N PHE A 112 -3.28 4.51 13.97
CA PHE A 112 -4.66 4.12 13.72
C PHE A 112 -4.92 2.65 14.09
N ALA A 113 -4.04 1.76 13.68
CA ALA A 113 -4.13 0.33 13.98
C ALA A 113 -3.91 0.07 15.49
N LYS A 114 -2.92 0.72 16.09
CA LYS A 114 -2.60 0.60 17.52
C LYS A 114 -3.78 1.01 18.40
N ASP A 115 -4.44 2.11 18.10
CA ASP A 115 -5.62 2.59 18.81
C ASP A 115 -6.79 1.60 18.75
N ARG A 116 -6.74 0.64 17.82
CA ARG A 116 -7.74 -0.43 17.62
C ARG A 116 -7.25 -1.81 18.06
N GLY A 117 -6.19 -1.85 18.83
CA GLY A 117 -5.68 -3.08 19.46
C GLY A 117 -4.59 -3.81 18.67
N ALA A 118 -4.07 -3.22 17.59
CA ALA A 118 -2.91 -3.79 16.92
C ALA A 118 -1.66 -3.66 17.80
N HIS A 119 -0.86 -4.71 17.84
CA HIS A 119 0.48 -4.65 18.45
C HIS A 119 1.58 -5.01 17.45
N ARG A 120 1.20 -5.41 16.23
CA ARG A 120 2.13 -5.75 15.15
C ARG A 120 1.52 -5.40 13.80
N ILE A 121 2.34 -4.78 12.94
CA ILE A 121 2.02 -4.56 11.54
C ILE A 121 2.80 -5.55 10.69
N ARG A 122 2.12 -6.13 9.71
CA ARG A 122 2.66 -7.05 8.71
C ARG A 122 2.42 -6.50 7.32
N MET A 123 3.38 -6.66 6.42
CA MET A 123 3.23 -6.28 5.02
C MET A 123 3.94 -7.24 4.09
N LEU A 124 3.50 -7.25 2.83
CA LEU A 124 4.11 -7.99 1.73
C LEU A 124 4.70 -7.02 0.72
N VAL A 125 5.94 -7.27 0.32
CA VAL A 125 6.63 -6.47 -0.70
C VAL A 125 7.22 -7.42 -1.73
N VAL A 126 7.13 -7.06 -3.01
CA VAL A 126 7.76 -7.84 -4.08
C VAL A 126 9.27 -7.83 -3.88
N ASN A 127 9.90 -9.01 -3.97
CA ASN A 127 11.31 -9.24 -3.62
C ASN A 127 12.32 -8.34 -4.34
N VAL A 128 12.03 -7.91 -5.58
CA VAL A 128 12.94 -7.09 -6.38
C VAL A 128 12.91 -5.60 -6.00
N ARG A 129 12.02 -5.20 -5.11
CA ARG A 129 11.88 -3.81 -4.66
C ARG A 129 12.83 -3.49 -3.50
N GLU A 130 14.11 -3.67 -3.71
CA GLU A 130 15.16 -3.52 -2.68
C GLU A 130 15.15 -2.14 -2.01
N THR A 131 14.95 -1.07 -2.79
CA THR A 131 14.89 0.31 -2.28
C THR A 131 13.71 0.51 -1.34
N LEU A 132 12.54 -0.06 -1.67
CA LEU A 132 11.36 0.02 -0.81
C LEU A 132 11.53 -0.81 0.46
N ILE A 133 12.08 -2.02 0.35
CA ILE A 133 12.39 -2.87 1.52
C ILE A 133 13.32 -2.12 2.47
N ALA A 134 14.40 -1.52 1.97
CA ALA A 134 15.33 -0.73 2.77
C ALA A 134 14.63 0.50 3.41
N TRP A 135 13.68 1.11 2.72
CA TRP A 135 12.90 2.22 3.24
C TRP A 135 12.06 1.80 4.45
N TYR A 136 11.42 0.62 4.41
CA TYR A 136 10.68 0.05 5.53
C TYR A 136 11.60 -0.38 6.68
N GLU A 137 12.75 -0.98 6.38
CA GLU A 137 13.73 -1.38 7.41
C GLU A 137 14.20 -0.18 8.23
N ARG A 138 14.47 0.96 7.58
CA ARG A 138 14.80 2.21 8.29
C ARG A 138 13.69 2.72 9.20
N ARG A 139 12.45 2.22 9.06
CA ARG A 139 11.30 2.57 9.89
C ARG A 139 10.95 1.51 10.91
N GLY A 140 11.85 0.55 11.09
CA GLY A 140 11.77 -0.47 12.12
C GLY A 140 11.10 -1.78 11.69
N TYR A 141 10.79 -1.94 10.41
CA TYR A 141 10.32 -3.22 9.88
C TYR A 141 11.47 -4.19 9.71
N VAL A 142 11.20 -5.47 9.92
CA VAL A 142 12.19 -6.55 9.83
C VAL A 142 11.67 -7.61 8.85
N LEU A 143 12.54 -8.06 7.94
CA LEU A 143 12.29 -9.23 7.12
C LEU A 143 12.18 -10.46 8.02
N THR A 144 11.06 -11.19 7.91
CA THR A 144 10.81 -12.39 8.74
C THR A 144 11.49 -13.63 8.21
N GLY A 145 11.92 -13.63 6.95
CA GLY A 145 12.38 -14.82 6.23
C GLY A 145 11.25 -15.61 5.57
N GLU A 146 10.00 -15.32 5.88
CA GLU A 146 8.85 -15.92 5.20
C GLU A 146 8.62 -15.26 3.84
N THR A 147 8.15 -16.05 2.89
CA THR A 147 7.83 -15.61 1.54
C THR A 147 6.47 -16.13 1.12
N GLN A 148 5.86 -15.45 0.14
CA GLN A 148 4.64 -15.93 -0.52
C GLN A 148 4.85 -15.91 -2.04
N PRO A 149 4.28 -16.88 -2.77
CA PRO A 149 4.37 -16.91 -4.22
C PRO A 149 3.72 -15.67 -4.86
N PHE A 150 4.35 -15.14 -5.91
CA PHE A 150 3.70 -14.18 -6.78
C PHE A 150 2.60 -14.87 -7.59
N PRO A 151 1.42 -14.27 -7.78
CA PRO A 151 0.28 -14.91 -8.45
C PRO A 151 0.45 -14.91 -9.99
N TYR A 152 1.44 -15.65 -10.49
CA TYR A 152 1.61 -15.87 -11.92
C TYR A 152 0.35 -16.53 -12.50
N GLY A 153 -0.08 -16.07 -13.67
CA GLY A 153 -1.30 -16.55 -14.29
C GLY A 153 -2.58 -15.84 -13.85
N ASP A 154 -2.51 -15.01 -12.81
CA ASP A 154 -3.57 -14.10 -12.40
C ASP A 154 -3.18 -12.66 -12.76
N GLU A 155 -3.78 -12.13 -13.83
CA GLU A 155 -3.47 -10.77 -14.31
C GLU A 155 -4.20 -9.66 -13.55
N ARG A 156 -4.90 -9.99 -12.48
CA ARG A 156 -5.62 -9.04 -11.62
C ARG A 156 -4.75 -7.86 -11.18
N PHE A 157 -3.47 -8.13 -10.87
CA PHE A 157 -2.50 -7.15 -10.35
C PHE A 157 -1.55 -6.62 -11.44
N GLY A 158 -1.87 -6.84 -12.70
CA GLY A 158 -1.01 -6.54 -13.84
C GLY A 158 -0.29 -7.78 -14.36
N ARG A 159 0.45 -7.62 -15.46
CA ARG A 159 1.19 -8.69 -16.10
C ARG A 159 2.67 -8.64 -15.69
N PRO A 160 3.20 -9.68 -15.04
CA PRO A 160 4.61 -9.72 -14.68
C PRO A 160 5.50 -9.82 -15.92
N LEU A 161 6.62 -9.10 -15.89
CA LEU A 161 7.64 -9.06 -16.95
C LEU A 161 8.87 -9.91 -16.60
N ARG A 162 8.85 -10.55 -15.44
CA ARG A 162 9.93 -11.41 -14.91
C ARG A 162 9.31 -12.69 -14.35
N ASP A 163 10.10 -13.74 -14.26
CA ASP A 163 9.70 -15.05 -13.74
C ASP A 163 10.23 -15.36 -12.33
N ASP A 164 10.98 -14.42 -11.73
CA ASP A 164 11.64 -14.58 -10.43
C ASP A 164 10.98 -13.76 -9.29
N LEU A 165 9.72 -13.33 -9.48
CA LEU A 165 9.00 -12.55 -8.50
C LEU A 165 8.38 -13.44 -7.40
N HIS A 166 8.49 -12.97 -6.15
CA HIS A 166 7.75 -13.47 -5.00
C HIS A 166 7.58 -12.33 -3.99
N PHE A 167 6.74 -12.53 -3.00
CA PHE A 167 6.59 -11.57 -1.90
C PHE A 167 7.50 -11.94 -0.74
N VAL A 168 8.14 -10.95 -0.16
CA VAL A 168 8.80 -11.06 1.15
C VAL A 168 7.90 -10.45 2.22
N LEU A 169 7.95 -11.00 3.42
CA LEU A 169 7.15 -10.57 4.55
C LEU A 169 7.98 -9.72 5.49
N LEU A 170 7.49 -8.51 5.79
CA LEU A 170 8.08 -7.63 6.80
C LEU A 170 7.12 -7.46 7.97
N GLU A 171 7.64 -7.30 9.17
CA GLU A 171 6.87 -7.06 10.39
C GLU A 171 7.52 -5.99 11.26
N LYS A 172 6.67 -5.31 12.03
CA LYS A 172 7.07 -4.34 13.05
C LYS A 172 6.13 -4.45 14.25
N ASN A 173 6.68 -4.54 15.45
CA ASN A 173 5.92 -4.37 16.69
C ASN A 173 5.66 -2.87 16.90
N ILE A 174 4.44 -2.54 17.29
CA ILE A 174 4.00 -1.14 17.45
C ILE A 174 3.43 -0.84 18.84
#